data_0c3d36d9046a92b41eb04d7acbde8b71
#
_entry.id   0c3d36d9046a92b41eb04d7acbde8b71
#
_cell.length_a   1.000
_cell.length_b   1.000
_cell.length_c   1.000
_cell.angle_alpha   90.00
_cell.angle_beta   90.00
_cell.angle_gamma   90.00
#
_symmetry.space_group_name_H-M   'P 1'
#
loop_
_entity.id
_entity.type
_entity.pdbx_description
1 polymer ?
#
loop_
_entity_poly.entity_id
_entity_poly.type
_entity_poly.pdbx_seq_one_letter_code
_entity_poly.pdbx_strand_id
1 'polypeptide(L)'
;MSALTRRSFLERTGFLAAAGLLAQLPSVPWVRAATSLKPDLNHQTMSGLVAFIVPGPDAYSRKQGQTTKEPGGIAAGTTKALIDTLDLFIPSTPPLTTTVAAVLNGTAVQLDPGIVPGTFDSAFANLAFSQKAEVFRRLEAIDNPEAGALRFLAGNLPGLVAFLAYATPTGRKLSRYSGVADGRPEFKGYFHA
;
A
#
# COMPACT_ATOMS: atom_id res chain seq x y z
N MET A 1 -1.41 16.95 -31.67
CA MET A 1 -1.81 17.25 -30.30
C MET A 1 -2.65 16.08 -29.80
N SER A 2 -2.08 15.27 -28.91
CA SER A 2 -2.76 14.07 -28.39
C SER A 2 -3.82 14.48 -27.38
N ALA A 3 -5.08 14.07 -27.61
CA ALA A 3 -6.18 14.36 -26.69
C ALA A 3 -5.97 13.62 -25.36
N LEU A 4 -5.82 14.37 -24.30
CA LEU A 4 -5.78 13.85 -22.93
C LEU A 4 -7.15 13.23 -22.61
N THR A 5 -7.21 11.93 -22.41
CA THR A 5 -8.44 11.27 -21.96
C THR A 5 -8.74 11.69 -20.52
N ARG A 6 -10.05 11.74 -20.14
CA ARG A 6 -10.48 12.05 -18.76
C ARG A 6 -9.77 11.18 -17.71
N ARG A 7 -9.47 9.95 -18.05
CA ARG A 7 -8.74 8.99 -17.21
C ARG A 7 -7.29 9.45 -16.98
N SER A 8 -6.56 9.82 -18.04
CA SER A 8 -5.19 10.30 -17.91
C SER A 8 -5.09 11.66 -17.21
N PHE A 9 -6.15 12.47 -17.24
CA PHE A 9 -6.22 13.72 -16.50
C PHE A 9 -6.42 13.47 -15.00
N LEU A 10 -7.34 12.58 -14.61
CA LEU A 10 -7.57 12.23 -13.20
C LEU A 10 -6.38 11.50 -12.58
N GLU A 11 -5.73 10.62 -13.34
CA GLU A 11 -4.50 9.95 -12.91
C GLU A 11 -3.37 10.98 -12.66
N ARG A 12 -3.18 11.95 -13.55
CA ARG A 12 -2.12 12.97 -13.41
C ARG A 12 -2.40 14.02 -12.34
N THR A 13 -3.63 14.50 -12.23
CA THR A 13 -3.98 15.54 -11.23
C THR A 13 -4.04 14.99 -9.81
N GLY A 14 -4.60 13.79 -9.61
CA GLY A 14 -4.59 13.13 -8.31
C GLY A 14 -3.18 12.80 -7.82
N PHE A 15 -2.31 12.30 -8.70
CA PHE A 15 -0.92 11.99 -8.39
C PHE A 15 -0.06 13.23 -8.13
N LEU A 16 -0.22 14.32 -8.87
CA LEU A 16 0.55 15.55 -8.65
C LEU A 16 0.21 16.23 -7.34
N ALA A 17 -1.07 16.22 -6.92
CA ALA A 17 -1.46 16.72 -5.61
C ALA A 17 -0.87 15.87 -4.47
N ALA A 18 -0.87 14.53 -4.63
CA ALA A 18 -0.26 13.61 -3.70
C ALA A 18 1.26 13.79 -3.61
N ALA A 19 1.95 13.96 -4.74
CA ALA A 19 3.39 14.17 -4.78
C ALA A 19 3.81 15.45 -4.04
N GLY A 20 3.05 16.53 -4.19
CA GLY A 20 3.30 17.81 -3.49
C GLY A 20 3.14 17.68 -1.97
N LEU A 21 2.15 16.91 -1.51
CA LEU A 21 1.93 16.66 -0.10
C LEU A 21 2.99 15.71 0.48
N LEU A 22 3.39 14.68 -0.25
CA LEU A 22 4.40 13.71 0.18
C LEU A 22 5.81 14.31 0.21
N ALA A 23 6.10 15.34 -0.59
CA ALA A 23 7.36 16.08 -0.54
C ALA A 23 7.58 16.81 0.81
N GLN A 24 6.53 17.03 1.59
CA GLN A 24 6.61 17.66 2.92
C GLN A 24 6.89 16.64 4.06
N LEU A 25 6.79 15.34 3.81
CA LEU A 25 7.06 14.30 4.82
C LEU A 25 8.46 14.35 5.44
N PRO A 26 9.55 14.73 4.71
CA PRO A 26 10.87 14.87 5.31
C PRO A 26 10.98 15.90 6.43
N SER A 27 10.00 16.80 6.59
CA SER A 27 9.98 17.78 7.70
C SER A 27 9.61 17.15 9.05
N VAL A 28 9.03 15.94 9.04
CA VAL A 28 8.63 15.23 10.26
C VAL A 28 9.85 14.53 10.87
N PRO A 29 10.24 14.81 12.13
CA PRO A 29 11.52 14.37 12.72
C PRO A 29 11.77 12.86 12.66
N TRP A 30 10.73 12.05 12.82
CA TRP A 30 10.82 10.60 12.80
C TRP A 30 10.91 10.02 11.36
N VAL A 31 10.50 10.76 10.33
CA VAL A 31 10.73 10.39 8.92
C VAL A 31 12.21 10.56 8.56
N ARG A 32 12.89 11.58 9.15
CA ARG A 32 14.33 11.77 8.95
C ARG A 32 15.17 10.63 9.52
N ALA A 33 14.74 10.02 10.63
CA ALA A 33 15.42 8.85 11.20
C ALA A 33 15.31 7.60 10.31
N ALA A 34 14.37 7.60 9.39
CA ALA A 34 14.08 6.48 8.51
C ALA A 34 14.97 6.38 7.26
N THR A 35 15.79 7.38 6.97
CA THR A 35 16.64 7.41 5.77
C THR A 35 17.73 6.33 5.75
N SER A 36 17.92 5.59 6.85
CA SER A 36 18.86 4.47 6.98
C SER A 36 18.20 3.09 7.00
N LEU A 37 16.93 2.98 6.64
CA LEU A 37 16.25 1.69 6.65
C LEU A 37 16.88 0.72 5.64
N LYS A 38 17.16 -0.51 6.12
CA LYS A 38 17.67 -1.59 5.26
C LYS A 38 16.62 -1.93 4.19
N PRO A 39 17.01 -2.24 2.95
CA PRO A 39 16.08 -2.65 1.88
C PRO A 39 15.13 -3.78 2.30
N ASP A 40 15.62 -4.73 3.10
CA ASP A 40 14.82 -5.84 3.62
C ASP A 40 13.69 -5.35 4.53
N LEU A 41 13.90 -4.31 5.32
CA LEU A 41 12.90 -3.73 6.20
C LEU A 41 11.75 -3.09 5.39
N ASN A 42 12.08 -2.39 4.30
CA ASN A 42 11.07 -1.84 3.40
C ASN A 42 10.22 -2.95 2.79
N HIS A 43 10.87 -3.99 2.26
CA HIS A 43 10.19 -5.13 1.67
C HIS A 43 9.29 -5.85 2.69
N GLN A 44 9.77 -6.09 3.91
CA GLN A 44 8.98 -6.71 4.98
C GLN A 44 7.77 -5.84 5.36
N THR A 45 7.95 -4.53 5.45
CA THR A 45 6.85 -3.59 5.77
C THR A 45 5.78 -3.60 4.69
N MET A 46 6.18 -3.52 3.41
CA MET A 46 5.25 -3.60 2.28
C MET A 46 4.56 -4.96 2.20
N SER A 47 5.27 -6.05 2.48
CA SER A 47 4.68 -7.39 2.55
C SER A 47 3.66 -7.50 3.69
N GLY A 48 3.98 -6.94 4.86
CA GLY A 48 3.05 -6.85 5.99
C GLY A 48 1.79 -6.04 5.66
N LEU A 49 1.93 -4.98 4.87
CA LEU A 49 0.80 -4.18 4.37
C LEU A 49 -0.03 -4.95 3.35
N VAL A 50 0.61 -5.59 2.39
CA VAL A 50 -0.08 -6.41 1.38
C VAL A 50 -0.87 -7.54 2.04
N ALA A 51 -0.27 -8.25 3.00
CA ALA A 51 -0.95 -9.31 3.74
C ALA A 51 -2.11 -8.78 4.62
N PHE A 52 -2.03 -7.53 5.09
CA PHE A 52 -3.11 -6.89 5.84
C PHE A 52 -4.34 -6.64 4.97
N ILE A 53 -4.16 -6.17 3.74
CA ILE A 53 -5.26 -5.83 2.82
C ILE A 53 -5.79 -7.07 2.07
N VAL A 54 -4.89 -7.93 1.62
CA VAL A 54 -5.24 -9.14 0.84
C VAL A 54 -4.56 -10.34 1.48
N PRO A 55 -5.09 -10.85 2.60
CA PRO A 55 -4.50 -11.97 3.33
C PRO A 55 -4.50 -13.26 2.50
N GLY A 56 -3.50 -14.11 2.74
CA GLY A 56 -3.32 -15.40 2.11
C GLY A 56 -2.76 -16.44 3.10
N PRO A 57 -2.27 -17.57 2.61
CA PRO A 57 -1.64 -18.61 3.45
C PRO A 57 -0.16 -18.33 3.73
N ASP A 58 0.28 -17.08 3.67
CA ASP A 58 1.67 -16.65 3.86
C ASP A 58 2.05 -16.40 5.34
N ALA A 59 3.35 -16.16 5.59
CA ALA A 59 3.87 -15.95 6.94
C ALA A 59 3.37 -14.65 7.57
N TYR A 60 3.19 -13.58 6.79
CA TYR A 60 2.71 -12.28 7.28
C TYR A 60 1.24 -12.35 7.69
N SER A 61 0.42 -13.03 6.89
CA SER A 61 -1.00 -13.29 7.20
C SER A 61 -1.15 -14.14 8.46
N ARG A 62 -0.32 -15.17 8.61
CA ARG A 62 -0.29 -15.98 9.85
C ARG A 62 0.11 -15.15 11.07
N LYS A 63 1.15 -14.32 10.94
CA LYS A 63 1.64 -13.48 12.04
C LYS A 63 0.58 -12.50 12.54
N GLN A 64 -0.18 -11.89 11.64
CA GLN A 64 -1.26 -10.97 12.03
C GLN A 64 -2.54 -11.66 12.54
N GLY A 65 -2.63 -12.99 12.46
CA GLY A 65 -3.79 -13.75 12.91
C GLY A 65 -4.95 -13.78 11.91
N GLN A 66 -4.72 -13.39 10.65
CA GLN A 66 -5.74 -13.43 9.58
C GLN A 66 -5.16 -14.16 8.37
N THR A 67 -5.64 -15.37 8.12
CA THR A 67 -5.25 -16.18 6.96
C THR A 67 -6.49 -16.62 6.17
N THR A 68 -6.30 -16.86 4.88
CA THR A 68 -7.31 -17.46 4.01
C THR A 68 -6.71 -18.67 3.31
N LYS A 69 -7.58 -19.53 2.77
CA LYS A 69 -7.17 -20.65 1.90
C LYS A 69 -6.88 -20.15 0.47
N GLU A 70 -7.46 -19.02 0.12
CA GLU A 70 -7.28 -18.39 -1.18
C GLU A 70 -5.90 -17.75 -1.29
N PRO A 71 -5.31 -17.71 -2.50
CA PRO A 71 -4.06 -17.01 -2.74
C PRO A 71 -4.20 -15.53 -2.37
N GLY A 72 -3.30 -15.04 -1.50
CA GLY A 72 -3.29 -13.64 -1.08
C GLY A 72 -2.45 -12.75 -1.98
N GLY A 73 -2.34 -11.48 -1.58
CA GLY A 73 -1.57 -10.48 -2.30
C GLY A 73 -0.07 -10.81 -2.41
N ILE A 74 0.51 -11.51 -1.41
CA ILE A 74 1.90 -11.97 -1.49
C ILE A 74 2.09 -12.94 -2.67
N ALA A 75 1.22 -13.93 -2.81
CA ALA A 75 1.26 -14.89 -3.91
C ALA A 75 0.98 -14.22 -5.27
N ALA A 76 0.19 -13.15 -5.28
CA ALA A 76 -0.06 -12.33 -6.49
C ALA A 76 1.15 -11.48 -6.92
N GLY A 77 2.24 -11.43 -6.12
CA GLY A 77 3.40 -10.57 -6.40
C GLY A 77 3.15 -9.09 -6.12
N THR A 78 2.11 -8.77 -5.35
CA THR A 78 1.67 -7.39 -5.08
C THR A 78 2.71 -6.58 -4.33
N THR A 79 3.54 -7.21 -3.47
CA THR A 79 4.61 -6.50 -2.75
C THR A 79 5.57 -5.81 -3.72
N LYS A 80 6.07 -6.55 -4.72
CA LYS A 80 6.96 -5.96 -5.72
C LYS A 80 6.24 -4.90 -6.55
N ALA A 81 5.03 -5.17 -6.99
CA ALA A 81 4.25 -4.21 -7.76
C ALA A 81 3.98 -2.91 -6.97
N LEU A 82 3.73 -3.00 -5.67
CA LEU A 82 3.55 -1.85 -4.78
C LEU A 82 4.83 -1.01 -4.66
N ILE A 83 5.97 -1.67 -4.40
CA ILE A 83 7.28 -1.00 -4.31
C ILE A 83 7.58 -0.28 -5.62
N ASP A 84 7.51 -1.00 -6.74
CA ASP A 84 7.77 -0.43 -8.07
C ASP A 84 6.82 0.76 -8.34
N THR A 85 5.53 0.64 -8.00
CA THR A 85 4.56 1.71 -8.22
C THR A 85 4.89 2.95 -7.40
N LEU A 86 5.17 2.79 -6.11
CA LEU A 86 5.47 3.92 -5.23
C LEU A 86 6.74 4.65 -5.65
N ASP A 87 7.80 3.93 -5.99
CA ASP A 87 9.11 4.52 -6.27
C ASP A 87 9.23 5.06 -7.71
N LEU A 88 8.48 4.49 -8.68
CA LEU A 88 8.50 4.95 -10.08
C LEU A 88 7.59 6.16 -10.33
N PHE A 89 6.40 6.20 -9.71
CA PHE A 89 5.43 7.26 -10.00
C PHE A 89 5.69 8.56 -9.24
N ILE A 90 6.38 8.49 -8.10
CA ILE A 90 6.69 9.66 -7.28
C ILE A 90 8.19 9.67 -6.99
N PRO A 91 9.00 10.18 -7.93
CA PRO A 91 10.44 10.32 -7.70
C PRO A 91 10.68 11.18 -6.46
N SER A 92 11.25 10.59 -5.43
CA SER A 92 11.55 11.25 -4.17
C SER A 92 12.89 10.79 -3.60
N THR A 93 13.50 11.61 -2.76
CA THR A 93 14.72 11.26 -2.04
C THR A 93 14.47 11.53 -0.55
N PRO A 94 14.39 10.48 0.29
CA PRO A 94 14.50 9.05 -0.03
C PRO A 94 13.33 8.51 -0.88
N PRO A 95 13.43 7.28 -1.43
CA PRO A 95 12.33 6.63 -2.16
C PRO A 95 11.03 6.63 -1.35
N LEU A 96 9.88 6.77 -2.01
CA LEU A 96 8.59 6.87 -1.33
C LEU A 96 8.29 5.62 -0.50
N THR A 97 8.66 4.43 -0.99
CA THR A 97 8.56 3.18 -0.23
C THR A 97 9.24 3.26 1.12
N THR A 98 10.47 3.86 1.16
CA THR A 98 11.21 4.04 2.42
C THR A 98 10.46 4.97 3.38
N THR A 99 9.90 6.06 2.86
CA THR A 99 9.11 7.00 3.66
C THR A 99 7.85 6.34 4.22
N VAL A 100 7.12 5.60 3.38
CA VAL A 100 5.92 4.84 3.81
C VAL A 100 6.28 3.80 4.88
N ALA A 101 7.36 3.05 4.66
CA ALA A 101 7.83 2.05 5.63
C ALA A 101 8.18 2.70 6.97
N ALA A 102 8.83 3.85 6.96
CA ALA A 102 9.15 4.59 8.17
C ALA A 102 7.91 5.02 8.95
N VAL A 103 6.91 5.58 8.24
CA VAL A 103 5.63 6.01 8.83
C VAL A 103 4.93 4.84 9.49
N LEU A 104 4.78 3.73 8.78
CA LEU A 104 4.08 2.55 9.30
C LEU A 104 4.80 1.93 10.50
N ASN A 105 6.13 1.75 10.41
CA ASN A 105 6.92 1.21 11.52
C ASN A 105 6.98 2.16 12.72
N GLY A 106 7.14 3.46 12.50
CA GLY A 106 7.14 4.46 13.57
C GLY A 106 5.82 4.48 14.33
N THR A 107 4.69 4.45 13.61
CA THR A 107 3.36 4.39 14.24
C THR A 107 3.12 3.05 14.95
N ALA A 108 3.64 1.95 14.39
CA ALA A 108 3.56 0.63 15.01
C ALA A 108 4.30 0.57 16.35
N VAL A 109 5.52 1.11 16.42
CA VAL A 109 6.30 1.20 17.68
C VAL A 109 5.63 2.11 18.72
N GLN A 110 4.98 3.19 18.27
CA GLN A 110 4.20 4.05 19.20
C GLN A 110 2.96 3.33 19.73
N LEU A 111 2.37 2.43 18.95
CA LEU A 111 1.21 1.64 19.37
C LEU A 111 1.61 0.51 20.32
N ASP A 112 2.71 -0.16 20.02
CA ASP A 112 3.25 -1.29 20.79
C ASP A 112 4.78 -1.20 20.85
N PRO A 113 5.34 -0.56 21.88
CA PRO A 113 6.79 -0.40 22.03
C PRO A 113 7.55 -1.73 22.15
N GLY A 114 6.88 -2.79 22.57
CA GLY A 114 7.46 -4.13 22.72
C GLY A 114 7.42 -5.00 21.46
N ILE A 115 6.90 -4.47 20.35
CA ILE A 115 6.68 -5.27 19.12
C ILE A 115 7.98 -5.75 18.43
N VAL A 116 9.10 -5.10 18.72
CA VAL A 116 10.44 -5.43 18.21
C VAL A 116 11.37 -5.74 19.39
N PRO A 117 12.16 -6.83 19.36
CA PRO A 117 12.31 -7.80 18.25
C PRO A 117 11.12 -8.75 18.10
N GLY A 118 10.74 -9.05 16.87
CA GLY A 118 9.65 -9.96 16.54
C GLY A 118 10.04 -10.98 15.46
N THR A 119 9.03 -11.58 14.83
CA THR A 119 9.23 -12.54 13.73
C THR A 119 9.89 -11.88 12.51
N PHE A 120 9.57 -10.59 12.30
CA PHE A 120 10.11 -9.76 11.23
C PHE A 120 10.88 -8.58 11.84
N ASP A 121 11.81 -8.00 11.09
CA ASP A 121 12.48 -6.76 11.48
C ASP A 121 11.50 -5.55 11.43
N SER A 122 10.46 -5.65 10.62
CA SER A 122 9.41 -4.63 10.52
C SER A 122 8.46 -4.70 11.71
N ALA A 123 8.40 -3.62 12.50
CA ALA A 123 7.44 -3.47 13.58
C ALA A 123 5.99 -3.60 13.07
N PHE A 124 5.67 -2.94 11.96
CA PHE A 124 4.35 -3.02 11.34
C PHE A 124 3.98 -4.43 10.89
N ALA A 125 4.94 -5.19 10.32
CA ALA A 125 4.70 -6.57 9.90
C ALA A 125 4.39 -7.50 11.07
N ASN A 126 4.93 -7.21 12.26
CA ASN A 126 4.72 -7.98 13.48
C ASN A 126 3.36 -7.75 14.16
N LEU A 127 2.67 -6.64 13.85
CA LEU A 127 1.38 -6.31 14.46
C LEU A 127 0.27 -7.32 14.11
N ALA A 128 -0.65 -7.52 15.07
CA ALA A 128 -1.90 -8.19 14.82
C ALA A 128 -2.79 -7.39 13.85
N PHE A 129 -3.76 -8.03 13.22
CA PHE A 129 -4.66 -7.40 12.24
C PHE A 129 -5.37 -6.15 12.81
N SER A 130 -5.92 -6.24 14.02
CA SER A 130 -6.58 -5.12 14.69
C SER A 130 -5.63 -3.96 15.00
N GLN A 131 -4.38 -4.26 15.36
CA GLN A 131 -3.36 -3.24 15.60
C GLN A 131 -2.95 -2.53 14.29
N LYS A 132 -2.85 -3.25 13.17
CA LYS A 132 -2.62 -2.64 11.85
C LYS A 132 -3.76 -1.68 11.46
N ALA A 133 -5.01 -2.07 11.69
CA ALA A 133 -6.15 -1.19 11.48
C ALA A 133 -6.08 0.06 12.37
N GLU A 134 -5.59 -0.09 13.62
CA GLU A 134 -5.37 1.05 14.53
C GLU A 134 -4.27 2.00 14.03
N VAL A 135 -3.20 1.47 13.44
CA VAL A 135 -2.17 2.31 12.80
C VAL A 135 -2.79 3.23 11.75
N PHE A 136 -3.63 2.70 10.85
CA PHE A 136 -4.30 3.50 9.83
C PHE A 136 -5.26 4.52 10.45
N ARG A 137 -6.06 4.15 11.45
CA ARG A 137 -6.94 5.08 12.16
C ARG A 137 -6.18 6.24 12.82
N ARG A 138 -5.03 5.98 13.42
CA ARG A 138 -4.17 7.03 13.98
C ARG A 138 -3.63 7.97 12.91
N LEU A 139 -3.19 7.44 11.77
CA LEU A 139 -2.69 8.26 10.66
C LEU A 139 -3.80 9.14 10.07
N GLU A 140 -5.02 8.64 9.96
CA GLU A 140 -6.19 9.41 9.50
C GLU A 140 -6.61 10.48 10.50
N ALA A 141 -6.49 10.20 11.80
CA ALA A 141 -6.91 11.10 12.88
C ALA A 141 -5.92 12.24 13.18
N ILE A 142 -4.75 12.27 12.53
CA ILE A 142 -3.78 13.36 12.74
C ILE A 142 -4.39 14.68 12.29
N ASP A 143 -4.77 15.53 13.24
CA ASP A 143 -5.33 16.85 12.96
C ASP A 143 -4.23 17.93 12.95
N ASN A 144 -3.42 17.87 11.89
CA ASN A 144 -2.38 18.87 11.61
C ASN A 144 -2.40 19.17 10.10
N PRO A 145 -2.43 20.43 9.68
CA PRO A 145 -2.35 20.81 8.26
C PRO A 145 -1.13 20.19 7.54
N GLU A 146 0.00 20.07 8.24
CA GLU A 146 1.21 19.44 7.72
C GLU A 146 1.08 17.91 7.55
N ALA A 147 0.10 17.29 8.17
CA ALA A 147 -0.17 15.86 8.09
C ALA A 147 -1.11 15.47 6.93
N GLY A 148 -1.49 16.42 6.07
CA GLY A 148 -2.34 16.15 4.91
C GLY A 148 -1.83 14.99 4.04
N ALA A 149 -0.51 14.90 3.88
CA ALA A 149 0.16 13.82 3.17
C ALA A 149 -0.01 12.46 3.85
N LEU A 150 0.05 12.41 5.19
CA LEU A 150 -0.13 11.16 5.97
C LEU A 150 -1.58 10.68 5.88
N ARG A 151 -2.55 11.59 6.02
CA ARG A 151 -3.97 11.27 5.86
C ARG A 151 -4.29 10.76 4.45
N PHE A 152 -3.75 11.44 3.44
CA PHE A 152 -3.90 11.00 2.05
C PHE A 152 -3.34 9.60 1.83
N LEU A 153 -2.15 9.34 2.36
CA LEU A 153 -1.49 8.05 2.29
C LEU A 153 -2.32 6.97 3.00
N ALA A 154 -2.78 7.24 4.22
CA ALA A 154 -3.59 6.31 4.99
C ALA A 154 -4.90 5.96 4.27
N GLY A 155 -5.60 6.95 3.69
CA GLY A 155 -6.85 6.73 2.99
C GLY A 155 -6.71 6.03 1.63
N ASN A 156 -5.59 6.20 0.92
CA ASN A 156 -5.45 5.70 -0.45
C ASN A 156 -4.56 4.44 -0.57
N LEU A 157 -3.61 4.25 0.35
CA LEU A 157 -2.68 3.14 0.27
C LEU A 157 -3.36 1.76 0.31
N PRO A 158 -4.37 1.51 1.16
CA PRO A 158 -5.12 0.25 1.13
C PRO A 158 -5.79 -0.03 -0.21
N GLY A 159 -6.41 0.99 -0.80
CA GLY A 159 -7.05 0.90 -2.11
C GLY A 159 -6.06 0.61 -3.24
N LEU A 160 -4.87 1.22 -3.21
CA LEU A 160 -3.80 0.94 -4.16
C LEU A 160 -3.32 -0.51 -4.05
N VAL A 161 -3.12 -1.02 -2.84
CA VAL A 161 -2.73 -2.43 -2.62
C VAL A 161 -3.77 -3.39 -3.19
N ALA A 162 -5.06 -3.16 -2.88
CA ALA A 162 -6.14 -3.97 -3.41
C ALA A 162 -6.18 -3.93 -4.94
N PHE A 163 -6.07 -2.73 -5.53
CA PHE A 163 -6.03 -2.57 -6.98
C PHE A 163 -4.87 -3.36 -7.61
N LEU A 164 -3.66 -3.21 -7.08
CA LEU A 164 -2.48 -3.91 -7.60
C LEU A 164 -2.61 -5.43 -7.47
N ALA A 165 -3.19 -5.94 -6.37
CA ALA A 165 -3.40 -7.36 -6.18
C ALA A 165 -4.28 -7.99 -7.28
N TYR A 166 -5.29 -7.26 -7.74
CA TYR A 166 -6.22 -7.75 -8.77
C TYR A 166 -5.84 -7.32 -10.19
N ALA A 167 -5.10 -6.21 -10.36
CA ALA A 167 -4.72 -5.69 -11.66
C ALA A 167 -3.53 -6.43 -12.30
N THR A 168 -2.65 -7.07 -11.50
CA THR A 168 -1.51 -7.80 -12.02
C THR A 168 -1.93 -9.06 -12.79
N PRO A 169 -1.15 -9.50 -13.80
CA PRO A 169 -1.44 -10.74 -14.50
C PRO A 169 -1.52 -11.96 -13.58
N THR A 170 -0.63 -12.01 -12.58
CA THR A 170 -0.63 -13.07 -11.56
C THR A 170 -1.87 -12.99 -10.68
N GLY A 171 -2.21 -11.80 -10.18
CA GLY A 171 -3.40 -11.59 -9.34
C GLY A 171 -4.69 -11.94 -10.08
N ARG A 172 -4.82 -11.57 -11.35
CA ARG A 172 -5.96 -11.95 -12.19
C ARG A 172 -6.07 -13.46 -12.34
N LYS A 173 -4.98 -14.17 -12.58
CA LYS A 173 -4.97 -15.65 -12.65
C LYS A 173 -5.40 -16.27 -11.33
N LEU A 174 -4.88 -15.79 -10.21
CA LEU A 174 -5.18 -16.31 -8.88
C LEU A 174 -6.63 -16.05 -8.46
N SER A 175 -7.18 -14.87 -8.77
CA SER A 175 -8.58 -14.51 -8.52
C SER A 175 -9.57 -15.08 -9.53
N ARG A 176 -9.07 -15.75 -10.58
CA ARG A 176 -9.87 -16.20 -11.74
C ARG A 176 -10.66 -15.07 -12.40
N TYR A 177 -10.19 -13.84 -12.24
CA TYR A 177 -10.83 -12.68 -12.85
C TYR A 177 -10.44 -12.58 -14.34
N SER A 178 -11.39 -12.81 -15.20
CA SER A 178 -11.17 -12.78 -16.67
C SER A 178 -10.95 -11.37 -17.23
N GLY A 179 -11.17 -10.33 -16.42
CA GLY A 179 -11.07 -8.94 -16.85
C GLY A 179 -12.31 -8.46 -17.62
N VAL A 180 -12.50 -7.14 -17.63
CA VAL A 180 -13.58 -6.51 -18.41
C VAL A 180 -13.30 -6.57 -19.90
N ALA A 181 -12.02 -6.72 -20.29
CA ALA A 181 -11.60 -6.75 -21.70
C ALA A 181 -12.03 -8.01 -22.46
N ASP A 182 -12.25 -9.11 -21.76
CA ASP A 182 -12.65 -10.37 -22.39
C ASP A 182 -14.17 -10.46 -22.65
N GLY A 183 -14.86 -9.32 -22.50
CA GLY A 183 -16.27 -9.14 -22.82
C GLY A 183 -17.12 -10.36 -22.48
N ARG A 184 -17.58 -10.46 -21.24
CA ARG A 184 -18.57 -11.47 -20.95
C ARG A 184 -19.74 -11.31 -21.90
N PRO A 185 -20.12 -12.32 -22.65
CA PRO A 185 -21.26 -12.25 -23.57
C PRO A 185 -22.55 -11.83 -22.86
N GLU A 186 -22.63 -12.01 -21.54
CA GLU A 186 -23.76 -11.60 -20.69
C GLU A 186 -23.96 -10.07 -20.63
N PHE A 187 -22.92 -9.26 -20.87
CA PHE A 187 -23.01 -7.79 -20.87
C PHE A 187 -23.30 -7.18 -22.22
N LYS A 188 -23.44 -7.97 -23.28
CA LYS A 188 -23.80 -7.48 -24.62
C LYS A 188 -25.20 -6.84 -24.68
N GLY A 189 -26.06 -7.11 -23.72
CA GLY A 189 -27.43 -6.58 -23.68
C GLY A 189 -27.55 -5.08 -23.39
N TYR A 190 -26.52 -4.40 -22.91
CA TYR A 190 -26.58 -2.97 -22.60
C TYR A 190 -26.18 -2.05 -23.77
N PHE A 191 -25.74 -2.59 -24.89
CA PHE A 191 -25.28 -1.82 -26.04
C PHE A 191 -26.05 -2.11 -27.32
N HIS A 192 -27.21 -2.75 -27.25
CA HIS A 192 -28.14 -2.85 -28.36
C HIS A 192 -29.12 -1.68 -28.27
N ALA A 193 -28.71 -0.55 -28.88
CA ALA A 193 -29.63 0.46 -29.36
C ALA A 193 -30.09 0.07 -30.74
#